data_2033eeb3183f91427fd2dafab68df7c3
#
_entry.id   2033eeb3183f91427fd2dafab68df7c3
#
_cell.length_a   1.000
_cell.length_b   1.000
_cell.length_c   1.000
_cell.angle_alpha   90.00
_cell.angle_beta   90.00
_cell.angle_gamma   90.00
#
_symmetry.space_group_name_H-M   'P 1'
#
loop_
_entity.id
_entity.type
_entity.pdbx_description
1 polymer ?
#
loop_
_entity_poly.entity_id
_entity_poly.type
_entity_poly.pdbx_seq_one_letter_code
_entity_poly.pdbx_strand_id
1 'polypeptide(L)'
;MFNCGGVEVGYHTLSDFRSQQGEALDQLITQVLAVLMKQRLVDLSRIAQDGSRVRASAGAASFRREPTLQALMQQARAHLEAVTREAADPAIGARRAAARKRGAEQRIERLEAALRQIPEVTETKKRSGAKDGTVRVSTTDPDARVMKMGDGGFRPALNVQFGTTTDQARVIVGVDVINRGSDAGQSTPMIDQVERRTGVRPAEVLVDGGYAQHNAIDEAAARQVISYAPVPKPRKGDTRDPHAPRDGDSPAVAAWRQRMGTAEAKEIYKQRAATAETVNADAKEHRGLDHLPVRGLDKALGVACLFALTYNILRLIALGG
;
A
#
# COMPACT_ATOMS: atom_id res chain seq x y z
N MET A 1 -8.76 -20.25 -20.23
CA MET A 1 -8.38 -21.55 -19.63
C MET A 1 -7.03 -21.33 -18.98
N PHE A 2 -6.93 -21.37 -17.65
CA PHE A 2 -5.65 -21.19 -16.97
C PHE A 2 -4.84 -22.47 -17.09
N ASN A 3 -3.64 -22.37 -17.66
CA ASN A 3 -2.77 -23.52 -17.85
C ASN A 3 -2.02 -23.85 -16.54
N CYS A 4 -2.65 -24.65 -15.69
CA CYS A 4 -2.07 -25.14 -14.43
C CYS A 4 -1.54 -26.57 -14.61
N GLY A 5 -0.68 -26.81 -15.60
CA GLY A 5 -0.13 -28.14 -15.87
C GLY A 5 -1.18 -29.15 -16.37
N GLY A 6 -2.22 -28.69 -17.06
CA GLY A 6 -3.31 -29.53 -17.54
C GLY A 6 -4.39 -29.85 -16.49
N VAL A 7 -4.27 -29.33 -15.28
CA VAL A 7 -5.28 -29.49 -14.22
C VAL A 7 -6.29 -28.32 -14.29
N GLU A 8 -7.59 -28.65 -14.27
CA GLU A 8 -8.64 -27.65 -14.20
C GLU A 8 -8.70 -27.04 -12.80
N VAL A 9 -8.43 -25.73 -12.69
CA VAL A 9 -8.52 -25.00 -11.43
C VAL A 9 -9.79 -24.17 -11.40
N GLY A 10 -10.64 -24.41 -10.41
CA GLY A 10 -11.89 -23.68 -10.23
C GLY A 10 -11.67 -22.21 -9.92
N TYR A 11 -12.57 -21.34 -10.39
CA TYR A 11 -12.54 -19.90 -10.11
C TYR A 11 -12.48 -19.58 -8.60
N HIS A 12 -13.23 -20.32 -7.79
CA HIS A 12 -13.24 -20.12 -6.32
C HIS A 12 -11.86 -20.40 -5.71
N THR A 13 -11.18 -21.46 -6.14
CA THR A 13 -9.82 -21.79 -5.66
C THR A 13 -8.83 -20.65 -5.94
N LEU A 14 -8.88 -20.06 -7.14
CA LEU A 14 -8.03 -18.92 -7.48
C LEU A 14 -8.39 -17.66 -6.67
N SER A 15 -9.68 -17.42 -6.43
CA SER A 15 -10.15 -16.30 -5.61
C SER A 15 -9.74 -16.47 -4.15
N ASP A 16 -9.87 -17.67 -3.60
CA ASP A 16 -9.49 -17.98 -2.22
C ASP A 16 -7.98 -17.90 -2.03
N PHE A 17 -7.20 -18.47 -2.97
CA PHE A 17 -5.74 -18.34 -2.95
C PHE A 17 -5.30 -16.88 -2.86
N ARG A 18 -5.82 -16.03 -3.74
CA ARG A 18 -5.49 -14.60 -3.78
C ARG A 18 -5.88 -13.85 -2.50
N SER A 19 -6.95 -14.26 -1.83
CA SER A 19 -7.52 -13.54 -0.69
C SER A 19 -7.11 -14.09 0.68
N GLN A 20 -6.55 -15.31 0.74
CA GLN A 20 -6.29 -16.02 2.00
C GLN A 20 -4.80 -16.38 2.19
N GLN A 21 -3.97 -16.32 1.14
CA GLN A 21 -2.58 -16.77 1.18
C GLN A 21 -1.56 -15.63 1.25
N GLY A 22 -1.95 -14.46 1.80
CA GLY A 22 -1.07 -13.28 1.86
C GLY A 22 0.26 -13.54 2.57
N GLU A 23 0.24 -14.22 3.72
CA GLU A 23 1.44 -14.57 4.47
C GLU A 23 2.34 -15.56 3.72
N ALA A 24 1.77 -16.60 3.12
CA ALA A 24 2.52 -17.55 2.31
C ALA A 24 3.17 -16.88 1.09
N LEU A 25 2.47 -15.94 0.45
CA LEU A 25 3.00 -15.16 -0.67
C LEU A 25 4.17 -14.28 -0.22
N ASP A 26 4.09 -13.65 0.95
CA ASP A 26 5.18 -12.85 1.52
C ASP A 26 6.42 -13.70 1.82
N GLN A 27 6.23 -14.91 2.37
CA GLN A 27 7.31 -15.88 2.59
C GLN A 27 7.96 -16.32 1.27
N LEU A 28 7.16 -16.56 0.22
CA LEU A 28 7.68 -16.92 -1.10
C LEU A 28 8.51 -15.79 -1.73
N ILE A 29 8.13 -14.52 -1.55
CA ILE A 29 8.95 -13.38 -1.97
C ILE A 29 10.33 -13.47 -1.29
N THR A 30 10.35 -13.71 0.01
CA THR A 30 11.61 -13.85 0.78
C THR A 30 12.48 -14.99 0.24
N GLN A 31 11.89 -16.14 -0.11
CA GLN A 31 12.61 -17.27 -0.70
C GLN A 31 13.19 -16.93 -2.08
N VAL A 32 12.43 -16.27 -2.95
CA VAL A 32 12.91 -15.83 -4.27
C VAL A 32 14.06 -14.83 -4.11
N LEU A 33 13.98 -13.90 -3.16
CA LEU A 33 15.06 -12.96 -2.86
C LEU A 33 16.31 -13.69 -2.35
N ALA A 34 16.16 -14.71 -1.50
CA ALA A 34 17.29 -15.53 -1.03
C ALA A 34 18.00 -16.24 -2.20
N VAL A 35 17.26 -16.73 -3.20
CA VAL A 35 17.84 -17.31 -4.42
C VAL A 35 18.63 -16.28 -5.21
N LEU A 36 18.03 -15.08 -5.46
CA LEU A 36 18.68 -13.99 -6.18
C LEU A 36 19.97 -13.53 -5.48
N MET A 37 19.93 -13.40 -4.14
CA MET A 37 21.10 -13.03 -3.34
C MET A 37 22.19 -14.12 -3.39
N LYS A 38 21.83 -15.39 -3.25
CA LYS A 38 22.76 -16.51 -3.34
C LYS A 38 23.48 -16.56 -4.70
N GLN A 39 22.75 -16.23 -5.77
CA GLN A 39 23.30 -16.18 -7.12
C GLN A 39 24.01 -14.84 -7.43
N ARG A 40 24.07 -13.90 -6.48
CA ARG A 40 24.65 -12.57 -6.65
C ARG A 40 24.03 -11.77 -7.80
N LEU A 41 22.74 -11.97 -8.06
CA LEU A 41 21.98 -11.32 -9.12
C LEU A 41 21.31 -10.00 -8.66
N VAL A 42 21.42 -9.65 -7.37
CA VAL A 42 20.79 -8.49 -6.80
C VAL A 42 21.73 -7.74 -5.87
N ASP A 43 21.76 -6.40 -5.99
CA ASP A 43 22.44 -5.49 -5.07
C ASP A 43 21.43 -4.79 -4.19
N LEU A 44 21.53 -4.99 -2.88
CA LEU A 44 20.66 -4.41 -1.87
C LEU A 44 21.20 -3.12 -1.26
N SER A 45 22.33 -2.62 -1.73
CA SER A 45 22.97 -1.40 -1.19
C SER A 45 22.08 -0.17 -1.34
N ARG A 46 21.29 -0.11 -2.42
CA ARG A 46 20.39 1.00 -2.73
C ARG A 46 19.02 0.50 -3.18
N ILE A 47 17.97 1.06 -2.56
CA ILE A 47 16.59 0.81 -2.97
C ILE A 47 15.89 2.11 -3.36
N ALA A 48 14.92 2.01 -4.26
CA ALA A 48 13.97 3.07 -4.55
C ALA A 48 12.60 2.67 -4.04
N GLN A 49 11.91 3.56 -3.33
CA GLN A 49 10.55 3.34 -2.87
C GLN A 49 9.59 4.31 -3.54
N ASP A 50 8.42 3.80 -3.91
CA ASP A 50 7.32 4.61 -4.42
C ASP A 50 5.97 4.02 -4.03
N GLY A 51 5.00 4.93 -3.81
CA GLY A 51 3.63 4.61 -3.51
C GLY A 51 2.71 4.82 -4.71
N SER A 52 1.85 3.86 -4.97
CA SER A 52 0.91 3.94 -6.08
C SER A 52 -0.53 3.79 -5.61
N ARG A 53 -1.36 4.80 -5.89
CA ARG A 53 -2.78 4.75 -5.53
C ARG A 53 -3.52 3.83 -6.48
N VAL A 54 -4.09 2.77 -5.92
CA VAL A 54 -4.80 1.71 -6.63
C VAL A 54 -6.28 1.77 -6.22
N ARG A 55 -7.18 1.71 -7.19
CA ARG A 55 -8.64 1.78 -6.91
C ARG A 55 -9.06 0.63 -6.01
N ALA A 56 -9.79 0.95 -4.95
CA ALA A 56 -10.36 -0.04 -4.05
C ALA A 56 -11.65 -0.64 -4.63
N SER A 57 -12.00 -1.85 -4.19
CA SER A 57 -13.27 -2.50 -4.51
C SER A 57 -14.44 -1.87 -3.74
N ALA A 58 -14.59 -0.54 -3.87
CA ALA A 58 -15.65 0.24 -3.25
C ALA A 58 -16.07 1.38 -4.17
N GLY A 59 -17.36 1.64 -4.28
CA GLY A 59 -17.90 2.79 -5.00
C GLY A 59 -17.97 4.03 -4.11
N ALA A 60 -17.86 5.23 -4.69
CA ALA A 60 -18.02 6.49 -3.97
C ALA A 60 -19.36 6.59 -3.21
N ALA A 61 -20.42 5.99 -3.77
CA ALA A 61 -21.73 5.91 -3.14
C ALA A 61 -21.79 5.09 -1.85
N SER A 62 -20.77 4.28 -1.54
CA SER A 62 -20.72 3.51 -0.28
C SER A 62 -20.25 4.34 0.91
N PHE A 63 -19.71 5.53 0.70
CA PHE A 63 -19.17 6.38 1.77
C PHE A 63 -20.28 7.09 2.55
N ARG A 64 -20.35 6.84 3.85
CA ARG A 64 -21.41 7.34 4.74
C ARG A 64 -20.81 8.10 5.92
N ARG A 65 -21.58 9.07 6.43
CA ARG A 65 -21.29 9.78 7.69
C ARG A 65 -21.68 8.92 8.88
N GLU A 66 -21.13 9.21 10.03
CA GLU A 66 -21.35 8.47 11.25
C GLU A 66 -22.85 8.28 11.62
N PRO A 67 -23.72 9.32 11.61
CA PRO A 67 -25.13 9.12 11.94
C PRO A 67 -25.84 8.13 10.99
N THR A 68 -25.46 8.17 9.69
CA THR A 68 -26.00 7.22 8.71
C THR A 68 -25.47 5.80 8.96
N LEU A 69 -24.20 5.65 9.34
CA LEU A 69 -23.62 4.35 9.70
C LEU A 69 -24.33 3.73 10.92
N GLN A 70 -24.62 4.55 11.94
CA GLN A 70 -25.36 4.14 13.12
C GLN A 70 -26.79 3.67 12.79
N ALA A 71 -27.50 4.42 11.95
CA ALA A 71 -28.83 4.04 11.47
C ALA A 71 -28.80 2.73 10.66
N LEU A 72 -27.81 2.57 9.77
CA LEU A 72 -27.62 1.34 9.00
C LEU A 72 -27.27 0.14 9.91
N MET A 73 -26.54 0.37 11.00
CA MET A 73 -26.22 -0.65 11.98
C MET A 73 -27.48 -1.16 12.68
N GLN A 74 -28.37 -0.27 13.12
CA GLN A 74 -29.66 -0.66 13.72
C GLN A 74 -30.50 -1.49 12.74
N GLN A 75 -30.59 -1.05 11.47
CA GLN A 75 -31.30 -1.81 10.43
C GLN A 75 -30.66 -3.19 10.17
N ALA A 76 -29.32 -3.28 10.16
CA ALA A 76 -28.63 -4.54 9.93
C ALA A 76 -28.87 -5.54 11.09
N ARG A 77 -28.89 -5.08 12.34
CA ARG A 77 -29.20 -5.91 13.51
C ARG A 77 -30.65 -6.41 13.47
N ALA A 78 -31.61 -5.55 13.20
CA ALA A 78 -33.01 -5.93 13.04
C ALA A 78 -33.20 -6.95 11.87
N HIS A 79 -32.44 -6.77 10.77
CA HIS A 79 -32.46 -7.73 9.66
C HIS A 79 -31.88 -9.09 10.05
N LEU A 80 -30.79 -9.14 10.82
CA LEU A 80 -30.22 -10.39 11.31
C LEU A 80 -31.20 -11.13 12.21
N GLU A 81 -31.91 -10.43 13.11
CA GLU A 81 -32.95 -11.01 13.95
C GLU A 81 -34.10 -11.59 13.13
N ALA A 82 -34.55 -10.87 12.09
CA ALA A 82 -35.60 -11.34 11.18
C ALA A 82 -35.17 -12.61 10.44
N VAL A 83 -33.99 -12.60 9.83
CA VAL A 83 -33.42 -13.75 9.10
C VAL A 83 -33.21 -14.96 10.04
N THR A 84 -32.83 -14.71 11.30
CA THR A 84 -32.63 -15.78 12.28
C THR A 84 -33.96 -16.41 12.68
N ARG A 85 -35.03 -15.63 12.83
CA ARG A 85 -36.39 -16.13 13.06
C ARG A 85 -36.93 -16.92 11.87
N GLU A 86 -36.77 -16.39 10.65
CA GLU A 86 -37.17 -17.06 9.41
C GLU A 86 -36.43 -18.39 9.17
N ALA A 87 -35.19 -18.50 9.67
CA ALA A 87 -34.40 -19.75 9.53
C ALA A 87 -34.98 -20.93 10.31
N ALA A 88 -35.90 -20.68 11.23
CA ALA A 88 -36.66 -21.73 11.94
C ALA A 88 -37.83 -22.30 11.12
N ASP A 89 -38.19 -21.68 10.00
CA ASP A 89 -39.24 -22.16 9.10
C ASP A 89 -38.76 -23.38 8.28
N PRO A 90 -39.41 -24.56 8.41
CA PRO A 90 -39.01 -25.74 7.63
C PRO A 90 -39.13 -25.58 6.11
N ALA A 91 -39.93 -24.62 5.64
CA ALA A 91 -40.06 -24.31 4.21
C ALA A 91 -38.82 -23.67 3.60
N ILE A 92 -37.94 -23.11 4.43
CA ILE A 92 -36.68 -22.51 3.99
C ILE A 92 -35.57 -23.56 4.08
N GLY A 93 -35.04 -24.00 2.95
CA GLY A 93 -33.95 -24.98 2.93
C GLY A 93 -32.74 -24.50 3.75
N ALA A 94 -32.17 -25.37 4.60
CA ALA A 94 -31.10 -25.04 5.56
C ALA A 94 -29.89 -24.31 4.92
N ARG A 95 -29.49 -24.68 3.70
CA ARG A 95 -28.39 -24.01 2.97
C ARG A 95 -28.70 -22.55 2.65
N ARG A 96 -29.95 -22.23 2.27
CA ARG A 96 -30.40 -20.87 1.95
C ARG A 96 -30.50 -20.03 3.21
N ALA A 97 -31.05 -20.58 4.31
CA ALA A 97 -31.10 -19.91 5.60
C ALA A 97 -29.70 -19.55 6.12
N ALA A 98 -28.75 -20.51 6.08
CA ALA A 98 -27.37 -20.30 6.48
C ALA A 98 -26.66 -19.23 5.59
N ALA A 99 -26.91 -19.21 4.30
CA ALA A 99 -26.33 -18.19 3.41
C ALA A 99 -26.86 -16.78 3.71
N ARG A 100 -28.19 -16.65 3.95
CA ARG A 100 -28.81 -15.36 4.32
C ARG A 100 -28.27 -14.85 5.65
N LYS A 101 -28.17 -15.74 6.66
CA LYS A 101 -27.62 -15.38 7.98
C LYS A 101 -26.18 -14.90 7.85
N ARG A 102 -25.31 -15.65 7.19
CA ARG A 102 -23.91 -15.21 6.93
C ARG A 102 -23.84 -13.87 6.25
N GLY A 103 -24.68 -13.61 5.24
CA GLY A 103 -24.73 -12.32 4.55
C GLY A 103 -25.12 -11.15 5.46
N ALA A 104 -26.08 -11.39 6.38
CA ALA A 104 -26.49 -10.41 7.39
C ALA A 104 -25.38 -10.15 8.42
N GLU A 105 -24.73 -11.20 8.93
CA GLU A 105 -23.58 -11.11 9.84
C GLU A 105 -22.41 -10.33 9.22
N GLN A 106 -22.01 -10.67 7.99
CA GLN A 106 -20.98 -9.96 7.27
C GLN A 106 -21.30 -8.47 7.02
N ARG A 107 -22.58 -8.13 6.88
CA ARG A 107 -23.01 -6.73 6.78
C ARG A 107 -22.78 -5.99 8.10
N ILE A 108 -23.10 -6.59 9.22
CA ILE A 108 -22.85 -6.04 10.56
C ILE A 108 -21.35 -5.83 10.76
N GLU A 109 -20.54 -6.84 10.52
CA GLU A 109 -19.07 -6.77 10.65
C GLU A 109 -18.48 -5.59 9.86
N ARG A 110 -18.94 -5.39 8.60
CA ARG A 110 -18.46 -4.26 7.79
C ARG A 110 -18.89 -2.91 8.33
N LEU A 111 -20.11 -2.80 8.86
CA LEU A 111 -20.60 -1.56 9.47
C LEU A 111 -19.87 -1.26 10.78
N GLU A 112 -19.58 -2.27 11.60
CA GLU A 112 -18.76 -2.13 12.80
C GLU A 112 -17.34 -1.69 12.46
N ALA A 113 -16.72 -2.33 11.46
CA ALA A 113 -15.41 -1.91 10.95
C ALA A 113 -15.43 -0.45 10.45
N ALA A 114 -16.48 -0.04 9.74
CA ALA A 114 -16.64 1.33 9.29
C ALA A 114 -16.75 2.33 10.45
N LEU A 115 -17.52 2.00 11.47
CA LEU A 115 -17.66 2.83 12.69
C LEU A 115 -16.34 2.92 13.46
N ARG A 116 -15.59 1.82 13.59
CA ARG A 116 -14.25 1.83 14.21
C ARG A 116 -13.25 2.74 13.50
N GLN A 117 -13.39 2.97 12.19
CA GLN A 117 -12.52 3.83 11.42
C GLN A 117 -12.82 5.35 11.59
N ILE A 118 -14.02 5.71 12.08
CA ILE A 118 -14.43 7.12 12.20
C ILE A 118 -13.46 7.97 13.01
N PRO A 119 -13.00 7.56 14.22
CA PRO A 119 -12.07 8.36 15.00
C PRO A 119 -10.75 8.66 14.26
N GLU A 120 -10.12 7.66 13.67
CA GLU A 120 -8.87 7.80 12.93
C GLU A 120 -9.01 8.75 11.73
N VAL A 121 -10.09 8.58 10.95
CA VAL A 121 -10.36 9.44 9.79
C VAL A 121 -10.64 10.87 10.24
N THR A 122 -11.31 11.05 11.38
CA THR A 122 -11.58 12.37 11.97
C THR A 122 -10.28 13.07 12.34
N GLU A 123 -9.39 12.40 13.05
CA GLU A 123 -8.09 12.96 13.42
C GLU A 123 -7.23 13.31 12.20
N THR A 124 -7.20 12.43 11.21
CA THR A 124 -6.47 12.68 9.96
C THR A 124 -7.01 13.91 9.22
N LYS A 125 -8.33 14.07 9.18
CA LYS A 125 -8.98 15.23 8.55
C LYS A 125 -8.78 16.52 9.33
N LYS A 126 -8.85 16.49 10.65
CA LYS A 126 -8.53 17.65 11.51
C LYS A 126 -7.11 18.16 11.24
N ARG A 127 -6.12 17.26 11.20
CA ARG A 127 -4.71 17.62 10.89
C ARG A 127 -4.55 18.26 9.51
N SER A 128 -5.40 17.89 8.55
CA SER A 128 -5.41 18.49 7.19
C SER A 128 -6.25 19.77 7.08
N GLY A 129 -6.81 20.28 8.16
CA GLY A 129 -7.63 21.51 8.18
C GLY A 129 -9.03 21.33 7.56
N ALA A 130 -9.52 20.08 7.45
CA ALA A 130 -10.85 19.84 6.92
C ALA A 130 -11.96 20.26 7.90
N LYS A 131 -13.07 20.75 7.36
CA LYS A 131 -14.24 21.16 8.16
C LYS A 131 -14.88 19.95 8.87
N ASP A 132 -15.42 20.20 10.05
CA ASP A 132 -16.21 19.22 10.78
C ASP A 132 -17.37 18.65 9.94
N GLY A 133 -17.75 17.41 10.19
CA GLY A 133 -18.85 16.72 9.48
C GLY A 133 -18.51 16.26 8.06
N THR A 134 -17.25 16.39 7.61
CA THR A 134 -16.82 15.91 6.28
C THR A 134 -16.36 14.45 6.30
N VAL A 135 -16.24 13.85 7.49
CA VAL A 135 -15.80 12.47 7.68
C VAL A 135 -16.81 11.49 7.08
N ARG A 136 -16.33 10.61 6.24
CA ARG A 136 -17.12 9.53 5.64
C ARG A 136 -16.25 8.28 5.54
N VAL A 137 -16.84 7.13 5.82
CA VAL A 137 -16.20 5.82 5.70
C VAL A 137 -17.07 4.91 4.83
N SER A 138 -16.44 4.03 4.07
CA SER A 138 -17.15 3.12 3.17
C SER A 138 -17.81 1.97 3.96
N THR A 139 -19.06 1.64 3.60
CA THR A 139 -19.79 0.46 4.09
C THR A 139 -19.43 -0.80 3.32
N THR A 140 -18.70 -0.68 2.21
CA THR A 140 -18.29 -1.80 1.35
C THR A 140 -16.87 -2.24 1.65
N ASP A 141 -15.95 -1.28 1.79
CA ASP A 141 -14.56 -1.48 2.17
C ASP A 141 -14.16 -0.39 3.18
N PRO A 142 -14.25 -0.66 4.49
CA PRO A 142 -13.95 0.31 5.53
C PRO A 142 -12.52 0.84 5.52
N ASP A 143 -11.57 0.11 4.93
CA ASP A 143 -10.18 0.53 4.83
C ASP A 143 -9.94 1.48 3.64
N ALA A 144 -10.81 1.48 2.65
CA ALA A 144 -10.68 2.38 1.51
C ALA A 144 -10.80 3.87 1.92
N ARG A 145 -9.99 4.72 1.31
CA ARG A 145 -10.03 6.18 1.47
C ARG A 145 -10.23 6.84 0.11
N VAL A 146 -10.92 7.98 0.10
CA VAL A 146 -10.99 8.81 -1.11
C VAL A 146 -9.65 9.50 -1.29
N MET A 147 -8.91 9.13 -2.33
CA MET A 147 -7.58 9.65 -2.65
C MET A 147 -7.57 10.34 -4.00
N LYS A 148 -6.69 11.34 -4.16
CA LYS A 148 -6.41 11.94 -5.46
C LYS A 148 -5.61 10.95 -6.29
N MET A 149 -6.11 10.61 -7.48
CA MET A 149 -5.46 9.69 -8.42
C MET A 149 -4.49 10.44 -9.35
N GLY A 150 -3.66 9.70 -10.07
CA GLY A 150 -2.71 10.28 -11.02
C GLY A 150 -3.36 11.09 -12.16
N ASP A 151 -4.60 10.75 -12.55
CA ASP A 151 -5.41 11.48 -13.53
C ASP A 151 -6.09 12.75 -12.96
N GLY A 152 -5.80 13.11 -11.71
CA GLY A 152 -6.36 14.27 -11.01
C GLY A 152 -7.72 14.03 -10.37
N GLY A 153 -8.42 12.93 -10.68
CA GLY A 153 -9.70 12.56 -10.09
C GLY A 153 -9.58 12.09 -8.64
N PHE A 154 -10.69 12.07 -7.90
CA PHE A 154 -10.75 11.53 -6.55
C PHE A 154 -11.57 10.24 -6.55
N ARG A 155 -10.97 9.13 -6.11
CA ARG A 155 -11.62 7.82 -6.05
C ARG A 155 -11.30 7.08 -4.77
N PRO A 156 -12.19 6.14 -4.35
CA PRO A 156 -11.84 5.18 -3.31
C PRO A 156 -10.61 4.38 -3.73
N ALA A 157 -9.58 4.40 -2.90
CA ALA A 157 -8.29 3.78 -3.20
C ALA A 157 -7.59 3.31 -1.92
N LEU A 158 -6.63 2.44 -2.10
CA LEU A 158 -5.54 2.14 -1.19
C LEU A 158 -4.22 2.58 -1.84
N ASN A 159 -3.18 2.75 -1.05
CA ASN A 159 -1.86 3.13 -1.53
C ASN A 159 -0.91 1.92 -1.39
N VAL A 160 -0.53 1.34 -2.52
CA VAL A 160 0.39 0.20 -2.60
C VAL A 160 1.81 0.75 -2.67
N GLN A 161 2.68 0.28 -1.80
CA GLN A 161 4.07 0.70 -1.66
C GLN A 161 4.99 -0.43 -2.14
N PHE A 162 5.93 -0.12 -3.03
CA PHE A 162 7.00 -1.04 -3.41
C PHE A 162 8.37 -0.44 -3.11
N GLY A 163 9.22 -1.24 -2.47
CA GLY A 163 10.66 -1.03 -2.38
C GLY A 163 11.35 -1.88 -3.44
N THR A 164 12.14 -1.25 -4.32
CA THR A 164 12.75 -1.92 -5.49
C THR A 164 14.25 -1.64 -5.51
N THR A 165 15.09 -2.61 -5.83
CA THR A 165 16.52 -2.39 -6.02
C THR A 165 16.77 -1.50 -7.23
N THR A 166 17.84 -0.69 -7.18
CA THR A 166 18.16 0.28 -8.26
C THR A 166 19.15 -0.25 -9.28
N ASP A 167 19.65 -1.46 -9.08
CA ASP A 167 20.52 -2.18 -10.02
C ASP A 167 19.76 -2.65 -11.27
N GLN A 168 20.44 -3.35 -12.18
CA GLN A 168 19.81 -3.90 -13.37
C GLN A 168 18.76 -4.97 -13.07
N ALA A 169 18.85 -5.61 -11.90
CA ALA A 169 17.87 -6.60 -11.48
C ALA A 169 16.48 -6.00 -11.27
N ARG A 170 16.38 -4.80 -10.71
CA ARG A 170 15.11 -4.09 -10.43
C ARG A 170 14.09 -4.98 -9.72
N VAL A 171 14.54 -5.64 -8.66
CA VAL A 171 13.75 -6.62 -7.92
C VAL A 171 12.95 -5.93 -6.82
N ILE A 172 11.70 -6.33 -6.62
CA ILE A 172 10.88 -5.83 -5.52
C ILE A 172 11.33 -6.53 -4.23
N VAL A 173 11.85 -5.76 -3.28
CA VAL A 173 12.40 -6.25 -2.01
C VAL A 173 11.48 -5.94 -0.82
N GLY A 174 10.56 -4.99 -0.97
CA GLY A 174 9.59 -4.63 0.04
C GLY A 174 8.21 -4.35 -0.56
N VAL A 175 7.16 -4.71 0.17
CA VAL A 175 5.75 -4.55 -0.24
C VAL A 175 4.94 -4.12 0.95
N ASP A 176 4.15 -3.07 0.81
CA ASP A 176 3.17 -2.66 1.82
C ASP A 176 1.91 -2.10 1.17
N VAL A 177 0.81 -2.06 1.91
CA VAL A 177 -0.44 -1.44 1.49
C VAL A 177 -1.00 -0.61 2.64
N ILE A 178 -1.19 0.67 2.39
CA ILE A 178 -1.70 1.60 3.39
C ILE A 178 -3.01 2.27 2.93
N ASN A 179 -3.78 2.75 3.89
CA ASN A 179 -5.02 3.48 3.64
C ASN A 179 -4.83 5.01 3.72
N ARG A 180 -3.64 5.51 3.44
CA ARG A 180 -3.33 6.95 3.45
C ARG A 180 -2.94 7.40 2.05
N GLY A 181 -3.42 8.58 1.65
CA GLY A 181 -3.03 9.20 0.38
C GLY A 181 -1.67 9.90 0.42
N SER A 182 -1.03 9.97 1.60
CA SER A 182 0.32 10.51 1.79
C SER A 182 1.30 9.38 2.03
N ASP A 183 2.49 9.49 1.46
CA ASP A 183 3.60 8.56 1.60
C ASP A 183 4.49 8.89 2.82
N ALA A 184 4.14 9.93 3.53
CA ALA A 184 4.85 10.40 4.71
C ALA A 184 4.99 9.31 5.78
N GLY A 185 6.22 9.11 6.26
CA GLY A 185 6.55 8.11 7.29
C GLY A 185 6.62 6.67 6.78
N GLN A 186 6.53 6.42 5.45
CA GLN A 186 6.54 5.07 4.90
C GLN A 186 7.95 4.55 4.55
N SER A 187 8.98 5.40 4.54
CA SER A 187 10.33 4.96 4.23
C SER A 187 10.95 4.09 5.34
N THR A 188 10.79 4.47 6.59
CA THR A 188 11.33 3.71 7.74
C THR A 188 10.76 2.29 7.84
N PRO A 189 9.43 2.07 7.80
CA PRO A 189 8.88 0.71 7.78
C PRO A 189 9.37 -0.14 6.60
N MET A 190 9.57 0.48 5.43
CA MET A 190 10.09 -0.21 4.25
C MET A 190 11.54 -0.64 4.44
N ILE A 191 12.41 0.22 4.95
CA ILE A 191 13.80 -0.09 5.28
C ILE A 191 13.85 -1.27 6.26
N ASP A 192 13.06 -1.20 7.34
CA ASP A 192 13.00 -2.24 8.37
C ASP A 192 12.45 -3.57 7.80
N GLN A 193 11.52 -3.51 6.84
CA GLN A 193 11.00 -4.70 6.16
C GLN A 193 12.07 -5.35 5.28
N VAL A 194 12.80 -4.57 4.49
CA VAL A 194 13.88 -5.08 3.63
C VAL A 194 14.95 -5.76 4.47
N GLU A 195 15.38 -5.13 5.57
CA GLU A 195 16.36 -5.71 6.48
C GLU A 195 15.87 -7.02 7.12
N ARG A 196 14.65 -7.07 7.64
CA ARG A 196 14.07 -8.31 8.19
C ARG A 196 13.99 -9.44 7.16
N ARG A 197 13.67 -9.10 5.91
CA ARG A 197 13.47 -10.08 4.83
C ARG A 197 14.79 -10.63 4.28
N THR A 198 15.80 -9.80 4.19
CA THR A 198 17.04 -10.11 3.49
C THR A 198 18.25 -10.30 4.41
N GLY A 199 18.15 -9.84 5.66
CA GLY A 199 19.29 -9.73 6.57
C GLY A 199 20.25 -8.60 6.21
N VAL A 200 19.95 -7.81 5.18
CA VAL A 200 20.78 -6.70 4.71
C VAL A 200 20.00 -5.39 4.81
N ARG A 201 20.57 -4.41 5.53
CA ARG A 201 20.04 -3.06 5.56
C ARG A 201 20.55 -2.29 4.34
N PRO A 202 19.66 -1.65 3.55
CA PRO A 202 20.13 -0.82 2.45
C PRO A 202 20.94 0.37 2.99
N ALA A 203 22.03 0.71 2.32
CA ALA A 203 22.84 1.88 2.68
C ALA A 203 22.13 3.18 2.22
N GLU A 204 21.32 3.10 1.18
CA GLU A 204 20.69 4.26 0.54
C GLU A 204 19.22 3.97 0.17
N VAL A 205 18.38 4.99 0.34
CA VAL A 205 16.97 4.96 -0.08
C VAL A 205 16.63 6.17 -0.95
N LEU A 206 16.04 5.92 -2.12
CA LEU A 206 15.57 6.95 -3.06
C LEU A 206 14.05 7.03 -2.95
N VAL A 207 13.53 8.21 -2.57
CA VAL A 207 12.09 8.43 -2.38
C VAL A 207 11.66 9.77 -3.00
N ASP A 208 10.37 9.93 -3.26
CA ASP A 208 9.87 11.23 -3.73
C ASP A 208 9.76 12.28 -2.59
N GLY A 209 9.38 13.51 -2.94
CA GLY A 209 9.23 14.59 -1.97
C GLY A 209 8.11 14.34 -0.93
N GLY A 210 7.18 13.43 -1.21
CA GLY A 210 6.11 13.05 -0.30
C GLY A 210 6.61 12.30 0.94
N TYR A 211 7.77 11.64 0.83
CA TYR A 211 8.43 10.92 1.93
C TYR A 211 9.40 11.82 2.72
N ALA A 212 9.84 12.95 2.15
CA ALA A 212 10.93 13.77 2.67
C ALA A 212 10.50 14.65 3.87
N GLN A 213 9.95 14.04 4.90
CA GLN A 213 9.75 14.71 6.19
C GLN A 213 11.04 14.69 7.00
N HIS A 214 11.32 15.75 7.76
CA HIS A 214 12.55 15.86 8.55
C HIS A 214 12.72 14.69 9.52
N ASN A 215 11.64 14.28 10.21
CA ASN A 215 11.68 13.11 11.09
C ASN A 215 12.01 11.82 10.35
N ALA A 216 11.50 11.63 9.12
CA ALA A 216 11.81 10.44 8.34
C ALA A 216 13.28 10.40 7.89
N ILE A 217 13.88 11.57 7.63
CA ILE A 217 15.31 11.68 7.33
C ILE A 217 16.14 11.37 8.56
N ASP A 218 15.74 11.87 9.74
CA ASP A 218 16.40 11.57 11.02
C ASP A 218 16.31 10.08 11.37
N GLU A 219 15.14 9.47 11.18
CA GLU A 219 14.93 8.05 11.43
C GLU A 219 15.76 7.15 10.49
N ALA A 220 15.89 7.53 9.21
CA ALA A 220 16.76 6.83 8.27
C ALA A 220 18.24 6.99 8.67
N ALA A 221 18.67 8.20 9.03
CA ALA A 221 20.04 8.47 9.48
C ALA A 221 20.39 7.71 10.76
N ALA A 222 19.46 7.61 11.72
CA ALA A 222 19.62 6.80 12.93
C ALA A 222 19.84 5.31 12.63
N ARG A 223 19.35 4.83 11.47
CA ARG A 223 19.58 3.48 10.93
C ARG A 223 20.80 3.38 10.03
N GLN A 224 21.60 4.45 9.93
CA GLN A 224 22.75 4.56 9.02
C GLN A 224 22.36 4.44 7.53
N VAL A 225 21.13 4.84 7.17
CA VAL A 225 20.62 4.86 5.80
C VAL A 225 20.62 6.28 5.26
N ILE A 226 21.19 6.48 4.10
CA ILE A 226 21.23 7.76 3.42
C ILE A 226 19.96 7.95 2.58
N SER A 227 19.19 9.00 2.88
CA SER A 227 17.99 9.35 2.11
C SER A 227 18.33 10.27 0.95
N TYR A 228 17.87 9.91 -0.26
CA TYR A 228 17.85 10.76 -1.45
C TYR A 228 16.38 11.11 -1.76
N ALA A 229 16.02 12.34 -1.49
CA ALA A 229 14.68 12.87 -1.75
C ALA A 229 14.81 14.35 -2.16
N PRO A 230 13.96 14.85 -3.07
CA PRO A 230 14.06 16.25 -3.49
C PRO A 230 13.76 17.20 -2.34
N VAL A 231 14.60 18.20 -2.21
CA VAL A 231 14.34 19.30 -1.27
C VAL A 231 13.14 20.10 -1.77
N PRO A 232 12.18 20.45 -0.91
CA PRO A 232 11.03 21.24 -1.30
C PRO A 232 11.46 22.57 -1.95
N LYS A 233 10.78 22.94 -3.04
CA LYS A 233 11.03 24.24 -3.70
C LYS A 233 10.75 25.40 -2.73
N PRO A 234 11.55 26.46 -2.78
CA PRO A 234 11.29 27.66 -1.99
C PRO A 234 9.88 28.21 -2.27
N ARG A 235 9.27 28.78 -1.25
CA ARG A 235 8.01 29.51 -1.43
C ARG A 235 8.25 30.76 -2.29
N LYS A 236 7.22 31.23 -2.98
CA LYS A 236 7.29 32.46 -3.77
C LYS A 236 7.82 33.61 -2.91
N GLY A 237 8.91 34.25 -3.33
CA GLY A 237 9.59 35.34 -2.61
C GLY A 237 10.68 34.88 -1.60
N ASP A 238 10.89 33.61 -1.40
CA ASP A 238 12.02 33.08 -0.62
C ASP A 238 13.25 32.95 -1.53
N THR A 239 14.27 33.76 -1.28
CA THR A 239 15.53 33.83 -2.05
C THR A 239 16.64 32.96 -1.49
N ARG A 240 16.39 32.27 -0.36
CA ARG A 240 17.40 31.40 0.27
C ARG A 240 17.68 30.19 -0.61
N ASP A 241 18.94 29.78 -0.61
CA ASP A 241 19.30 28.51 -1.22
C ASP A 241 18.56 27.36 -0.52
N PRO A 242 17.73 26.56 -1.24
CA PRO A 242 16.99 25.44 -0.66
C PRO A 242 17.92 24.34 -0.11
N HIS A 243 19.14 24.26 -0.60
CA HIS A 243 20.14 23.28 -0.24
C HIS A 243 21.06 23.71 0.93
N ALA A 244 21.00 24.97 1.34
CA ALA A 244 21.72 25.43 2.53
C ALA A 244 21.05 24.88 3.80
N PRO A 245 21.85 24.50 4.83
CA PRO A 245 21.32 24.19 6.15
C PRO A 245 20.50 25.35 6.71
N ARG A 246 19.51 25.05 7.53
CA ARG A 246 18.62 26.04 8.15
C ARG A 246 18.70 25.95 9.67
N ASP A 247 18.43 27.07 10.33
CA ASP A 247 18.26 27.06 11.77
C ASP A 247 17.15 26.09 12.16
N GLY A 248 17.43 25.20 13.10
CA GLY A 248 16.52 24.15 13.54
C GLY A 248 16.57 22.86 12.74
N ASP A 249 17.35 22.76 11.66
CA ASP A 249 17.62 21.46 11.02
C ASP A 249 18.47 20.59 11.96
N SER A 250 18.15 19.32 12.05
CA SER A 250 19.03 18.33 12.67
C SER A 250 20.30 18.15 11.82
N PRO A 251 21.38 17.54 12.37
CA PRO A 251 22.57 17.23 11.58
C PRO A 251 22.26 16.39 10.33
N ALA A 252 21.32 15.43 10.42
CA ALA A 252 20.93 14.59 9.31
C ALA A 252 20.15 15.37 8.24
N VAL A 253 19.24 16.24 8.62
CA VAL A 253 18.48 17.10 7.70
C VAL A 253 19.40 18.12 7.02
N ALA A 254 20.32 18.74 7.75
CA ALA A 254 21.32 19.65 7.18
C ALA A 254 22.20 18.94 6.12
N ALA A 255 22.71 17.75 6.45
CA ALA A 255 23.50 16.93 5.53
C ALA A 255 22.70 16.49 4.30
N TRP A 256 21.41 16.13 4.47
CA TRP A 256 20.52 15.81 3.37
C TRP A 256 20.33 17.00 2.39
N ARG A 257 20.09 18.22 2.92
CA ARG A 257 19.95 19.42 2.07
C ARG A 257 21.20 19.65 1.24
N GLN A 258 22.37 19.67 1.88
CA GLN A 258 23.66 19.89 1.21
C GLN A 258 23.92 18.83 0.14
N ARG A 259 23.73 17.55 0.48
CA ARG A 259 23.89 16.42 -0.44
C ARG A 259 23.01 16.59 -1.69
N MET A 260 21.72 16.89 -1.54
CA MET A 260 20.79 17.04 -2.65
C MET A 260 21.08 18.24 -3.57
N GLY A 261 21.96 19.16 -3.15
CA GLY A 261 22.50 20.23 -3.97
C GLY A 261 23.58 19.76 -4.96
N THR A 262 24.24 18.63 -4.70
CA THR A 262 25.38 18.13 -5.48
C THR A 262 24.96 17.51 -6.81
N ALA A 263 25.86 17.54 -7.79
CA ALA A 263 25.65 16.88 -9.08
C ALA A 263 25.55 15.35 -8.91
N GLU A 264 26.38 14.78 -8.05
CA GLU A 264 26.40 13.35 -7.74
C GLU A 264 25.05 12.87 -7.22
N ALA A 265 24.49 13.54 -6.19
CA ALA A 265 23.20 13.17 -5.63
C ALA A 265 22.05 13.27 -6.67
N LYS A 266 22.13 14.22 -7.58
CA LYS A 266 21.17 14.36 -8.69
C LYS A 266 21.25 13.20 -9.67
N GLU A 267 22.44 12.70 -9.98
CA GLU A 267 22.62 11.51 -10.82
C GLU A 267 22.12 10.25 -10.13
N ILE A 268 22.45 10.05 -8.84
CA ILE A 268 21.91 8.94 -8.06
C ILE A 268 20.38 8.99 -8.04
N TYR A 269 19.80 10.16 -7.78
CA TYR A 269 18.34 10.31 -7.68
C TYR A 269 17.59 10.02 -8.99
N LYS A 270 18.21 10.21 -10.16
CA LYS A 270 17.60 9.85 -11.45
C LYS A 270 17.27 8.36 -11.56
N GLN A 271 17.99 7.50 -10.86
CA GLN A 271 17.74 6.07 -10.86
C GLN A 271 16.33 5.72 -10.31
N ARG A 272 15.74 6.58 -9.46
CA ARG A 272 14.38 6.37 -8.95
C ARG A 272 13.35 6.25 -10.06
N ALA A 273 13.38 7.14 -11.06
CA ALA A 273 12.43 7.07 -12.18
C ALA A 273 12.59 5.78 -12.99
N ALA A 274 13.84 5.38 -13.26
CA ALA A 274 14.13 4.16 -14.00
C ALA A 274 13.79 2.87 -13.26
N THR A 275 13.49 2.92 -11.96
CA THR A 275 13.23 1.75 -11.11
C THR A 275 11.81 1.75 -10.54
N ALA A 276 11.56 2.52 -9.51
CA ALA A 276 10.28 2.51 -8.80
C ALA A 276 9.09 2.92 -9.68
N GLU A 277 9.26 3.95 -10.53
CA GLU A 277 8.20 4.37 -11.46
C GLU A 277 7.93 3.31 -12.52
N THR A 278 8.98 2.65 -13.04
CA THR A 278 8.84 1.55 -14.01
C THR A 278 8.07 0.36 -13.42
N VAL A 279 8.38 -0.03 -12.18
CA VAL A 279 7.66 -1.12 -11.50
C VAL A 279 6.20 -0.78 -11.28
N ASN A 280 5.89 0.45 -10.86
CA ASN A 280 4.52 0.91 -10.69
C ASN A 280 3.75 1.00 -12.02
N ALA A 281 4.41 1.38 -13.12
CA ALA A 281 3.82 1.39 -14.45
C ALA A 281 3.51 -0.04 -14.92
N ASP A 282 4.47 -0.98 -14.82
CA ASP A 282 4.26 -2.39 -15.16
C ASP A 282 3.09 -2.98 -14.35
N ALA A 283 3.04 -2.69 -13.06
CA ALA A 283 1.96 -3.15 -12.20
C ALA A 283 0.58 -2.73 -12.69
N LYS A 284 0.42 -1.47 -13.09
CA LYS A 284 -0.87 -0.92 -13.52
C LYS A 284 -1.23 -1.23 -14.96
N GLU A 285 -0.28 -1.02 -15.88
CA GLU A 285 -0.56 -1.07 -17.31
C GLU A 285 -0.55 -2.50 -17.87
N HIS A 286 0.29 -3.38 -17.30
CA HIS A 286 0.47 -4.73 -17.83
C HIS A 286 -0.04 -5.84 -16.92
N ARG A 287 -0.24 -5.58 -15.61
CA ARG A 287 -0.59 -6.61 -14.62
C ARG A 287 -1.91 -6.37 -13.91
N GLY A 288 -2.66 -5.34 -14.30
CA GLY A 288 -4.00 -5.08 -13.79
C GLY A 288 -4.06 -4.61 -12.33
N LEU A 289 -2.93 -4.13 -11.75
CA LEU A 289 -2.91 -3.55 -10.40
C LEU A 289 -3.35 -2.06 -10.43
N ASP A 290 -4.28 -1.71 -11.30
CA ASP A 290 -4.97 -0.42 -11.31
C ASP A 290 -6.23 -0.43 -10.44
N HIS A 291 -6.75 -1.63 -10.16
CA HIS A 291 -7.93 -1.88 -9.35
C HIS A 291 -7.74 -3.15 -8.50
N LEU A 292 -8.06 -3.04 -7.20
CA LEU A 292 -7.99 -4.17 -6.28
C LEU A 292 -9.27 -5.03 -6.39
N PRO A 293 -9.16 -6.32 -6.68
CA PRO A 293 -10.31 -7.23 -6.77
C PRO A 293 -10.77 -7.77 -5.40
N VAL A 294 -10.20 -7.22 -4.33
CA VAL A 294 -10.43 -7.63 -2.94
C VAL A 294 -10.77 -6.41 -2.08
N ARG A 295 -11.19 -6.62 -0.83
CA ARG A 295 -11.52 -5.59 0.16
C ARG A 295 -10.73 -5.81 1.43
N GLY A 296 -10.34 -4.71 2.08
CA GLY A 296 -9.54 -4.71 3.29
C GLY A 296 -8.03 -4.72 3.00
N LEU A 297 -7.25 -4.15 3.94
CA LEU A 297 -5.79 -3.99 3.81
C LEU A 297 -5.07 -5.33 3.67
N ASP A 298 -5.41 -6.32 4.51
CA ASP A 298 -4.71 -7.61 4.51
C ASP A 298 -4.82 -8.34 3.16
N LYS A 299 -6.03 -8.36 2.58
CA LYS A 299 -6.25 -8.98 1.28
C LYS A 299 -5.61 -8.18 0.15
N ALA A 300 -5.62 -6.85 0.26
CA ALA A 300 -4.94 -5.97 -0.68
C ALA A 300 -3.42 -6.18 -0.64
N LEU A 301 -2.84 -6.37 0.54
CA LEU A 301 -1.43 -6.74 0.70
C LEU A 301 -1.14 -8.09 0.05
N GLY A 302 -1.99 -9.10 0.23
CA GLY A 302 -1.86 -10.39 -0.44
C GLY A 302 -1.83 -10.27 -1.97
N VAL A 303 -2.69 -9.41 -2.56
CA VAL A 303 -2.68 -9.13 -4.00
C VAL A 303 -1.38 -8.42 -4.43
N ALA A 304 -0.89 -7.46 -3.65
CA ALA A 304 0.37 -6.77 -3.91
C ALA A 304 1.57 -7.74 -3.80
N CYS A 305 1.56 -8.64 -2.82
CA CYS A 305 2.57 -9.70 -2.68
C CYS A 305 2.55 -10.68 -3.86
N LEU A 306 1.36 -11.08 -4.34
CA LEU A 306 1.25 -11.94 -5.53
C LEU A 306 1.85 -11.27 -6.77
N PHE A 307 1.59 -9.97 -6.95
CA PHE A 307 2.22 -9.19 -8.02
C PHE A 307 3.75 -9.19 -7.86
N ALA A 308 4.26 -8.81 -6.68
CA ALA A 308 5.69 -8.73 -6.42
C ALA A 308 6.40 -10.09 -6.61
N LEU A 309 5.80 -11.17 -6.14
CA LEU A 309 6.31 -12.52 -6.34
C LEU A 309 6.42 -12.88 -7.83
N THR A 310 5.34 -12.66 -8.58
CA THR A 310 5.30 -12.94 -10.02
C THR A 310 6.33 -12.09 -10.77
N TYR A 311 6.41 -10.80 -10.43
CA TYR A 311 7.40 -9.89 -11.00
C TYR A 311 8.83 -10.38 -10.74
N ASN A 312 9.15 -10.73 -9.50
CA ASN A 312 10.48 -11.19 -9.11
C ASN A 312 10.86 -12.53 -9.76
N ILE A 313 9.92 -13.46 -9.92
CA ILE A 313 10.15 -14.73 -10.64
C ILE A 313 10.51 -14.44 -12.11
N LEU A 314 9.79 -13.54 -12.76
CA LEU A 314 10.08 -13.17 -14.15
C LEU A 314 11.45 -12.47 -14.27
N ARG A 315 11.83 -11.65 -13.27
CA ARG A 315 13.17 -11.06 -13.22
C ARG A 315 14.25 -12.14 -13.01
N LEU A 316 14.03 -13.10 -12.11
CA LEU A 316 14.94 -14.22 -11.90
C LEU A 316 15.18 -15.00 -13.20
N ILE A 317 14.11 -15.32 -13.94
CA ILE A 317 14.22 -16.01 -15.24
C ILE A 317 15.01 -15.17 -16.24
N ALA A 318 14.74 -13.87 -16.33
CA ALA A 318 15.41 -12.98 -17.27
C ALA A 318 16.90 -12.72 -16.93
N LEU A 319 17.31 -12.89 -15.69
CA LEU A 319 18.68 -12.67 -15.23
C LEU A 319 19.51 -14.00 -15.19
N GLY A 320 18.84 -15.13 -15.10
CA GLY A 320 19.47 -16.44 -14.98
C GLY A 320 19.56 -17.23 -16.29
N GLY A 321 18.95 -16.71 -17.36
CA GLY A 321 19.08 -17.24 -18.74
C GLY A 321 20.10 -16.43 -19.49
#